data_28844e0fac811978e676f097a75ad1d5
#
_entry.id   28844e0fac811978e676f097a75ad1d5
#
_cell.length_a   1.000
_cell.length_b   1.000
_cell.length_c   1.000
_cell.angle_alpha   90.00
_cell.angle_beta   90.00
_cell.angle_gamma   90.00
#
_symmetry.space_group_name_H-M   'P 1'
#
loop_
_entity.id
_entity.type
_entity.pdbx_description
1 polymer ?
#
loop_
_entity_poly.entity_id
_entity_poly.type
_entity_poly.pdbx_seq_one_letter_code
_entity_poly.pdbx_strand_id
1 'polypeptide(L)'
;MKRKALVALVLVLSLLLCGCGIVNLESWFQELNGILDTPSAFSHMEYTRPDPDAVAQAAQAVEQILSQQPNTQALMEQVYLFYGQYHDFYTNYALANIHYCKDLTDIYWEQEYNYCLEASAQIDALLDGVLYALADCPLREELENEDYFGEGFFDDYLGESLWDAEFTGLMEQEAQLQSEYYDLCAQAGDAPYYSDAYFDTYGTQMAEILVKLVTLRREIAQKAGYPDYLSFAYDFYYYRDYSPQQAQQLLQEIRTYLVPLYRKVAKSDVWESGNRVCTEEKTFSYVKKAAQAMGGTVWEAFSQMEALALYDISYGENKYGASFEIFLPSYSAPYVFVNPTGTIYDKLTFAHEFGHFCNDYASSGSVAGVDVAEVFSQGMEYLSLCYGENPTELEKLKLADGLSIYVEQAAYASFEQQLYAMEDITAEKIQALYDRVGREYGLDAWHWDSRGFVCITHFFTAPVYIISYVVSNDAALQMYQVEQETKGQGFACLEENLDTQEAGLMVFLQSAGLESPFEEGSLEKVAQLFSEQLLK
;
A
#
# COMPACT_ATOMS: atom_id res chain seq x y z
N MET A 1 9.88 -24.62 1.11
CA MET A 1 9.81 -23.71 2.26
C MET A 1 11.11 -22.90 2.42
N LYS A 2 11.73 -22.50 1.32
CA LYS A 2 12.90 -21.60 1.30
C LYS A 2 12.50 -20.43 0.43
N ARG A 3 12.48 -19.20 0.91
CA ARG A 3 12.18 -17.94 0.20
C ARG A 3 10.84 -17.26 0.50
N LYS A 4 10.53 -17.01 1.76
CA LYS A 4 9.43 -16.08 2.11
C LYS A 4 9.93 -14.77 2.76
N ALA A 5 11.21 -14.47 2.67
CA ALA A 5 11.84 -13.45 3.49
C ALA A 5 12.21 -12.14 2.77
N LEU A 6 12.12 -12.10 1.45
CA LEU A 6 12.45 -10.88 0.71
C LEU A 6 11.19 -10.07 0.33
N VAL A 7 10.10 -10.26 1.03
CA VAL A 7 8.74 -10.15 0.52
C VAL A 7 8.03 -8.82 0.78
N ALA A 8 8.55 -7.95 1.61
CA ALA A 8 7.79 -6.77 2.03
C ALA A 8 8.31 -5.43 1.52
N LEU A 9 9.26 -5.44 0.59
CA LEU A 9 10.07 -4.29 0.22
C LEU A 9 9.38 -3.26 -0.68
N VAL A 10 8.46 -3.69 -1.50
CA VAL A 10 7.99 -2.89 -2.64
C VAL A 10 6.59 -2.32 -2.41
N LEU A 11 5.77 -2.97 -1.58
CA LEU A 11 4.42 -2.47 -1.26
C LEU A 11 4.40 -1.06 -0.65
N VAL A 12 5.45 -0.68 0.06
CA VAL A 12 5.54 0.65 0.69
C VAL A 12 5.92 1.73 -0.29
N LEU A 13 6.71 1.40 -1.30
CA LEU A 13 7.16 2.39 -2.28
C LEU A 13 6.07 2.72 -3.29
N SER A 14 5.22 1.77 -3.67
CA SER A 14 4.06 2.06 -4.51
C SER A 14 3.04 2.98 -3.81
N LEU A 15 2.92 2.90 -2.49
CA LEU A 15 1.99 3.71 -1.70
C LEU A 15 2.58 5.07 -1.26
N LEU A 16 3.90 5.18 -1.09
CA LEU A 16 4.57 6.48 -0.88
C LEU A 16 4.69 7.30 -2.17
N LEU A 17 4.68 6.65 -3.34
CA LEU A 17 4.63 7.32 -4.64
C LEU A 17 3.27 7.98 -4.90
N CYS A 18 2.27 7.63 -4.14
CA CYS A 18 0.89 8.09 -4.28
C CYS A 18 0.47 9.13 -3.24
N GLY A 19 1.35 9.60 -2.39
CA GLY A 19 0.99 10.60 -1.38
C GLY A 19 0.99 12.00 -1.95
N CYS A 20 -0.12 12.64 -1.84
CA CYS A 20 -0.47 14.06 -1.89
C CYS A 20 -1.42 14.42 -3.03
N GLY A 21 -2.70 14.57 -2.70
CA GLY A 21 -3.66 15.59 -3.18
C GLY A 21 -3.67 16.02 -4.66
N ILE A 22 -3.28 15.16 -5.63
CA ILE A 22 -3.17 15.51 -7.05
C ILE A 22 -4.44 15.12 -7.83
N VAL A 23 -5.50 14.94 -7.13
CA VAL A 23 -6.73 14.31 -7.57
C VAL A 23 -7.37 14.91 -8.84
N ASN A 24 -7.27 16.20 -9.07
CA ASN A 24 -7.87 16.82 -10.26
C ASN A 24 -6.87 17.11 -11.39
N LEU A 25 -5.57 17.09 -11.11
CA LEU A 25 -4.54 17.39 -12.11
C LEU A 25 -4.33 16.27 -13.10
N GLU A 26 -4.46 15.02 -12.69
CA GLU A 26 -4.23 13.87 -13.59
C GLU A 26 -5.29 13.75 -14.67
N SER A 27 -6.57 13.86 -14.34
CA SER A 27 -7.65 13.82 -15.34
C SER A 27 -7.52 14.97 -16.34
N TRP A 28 -7.11 16.15 -15.87
CA TRP A 28 -6.93 17.32 -16.70
C TRP A 28 -5.61 17.32 -17.49
N PHE A 29 -4.53 16.73 -16.94
CA PHE A 29 -3.27 16.49 -17.64
C PHE A 29 -3.45 15.53 -18.80
N GLN A 30 -4.32 14.53 -18.65
CA GLN A 30 -4.69 13.59 -19.70
C GLN A 30 -5.45 14.27 -20.86
N GLU A 31 -6.36 15.18 -20.57
CA GLU A 31 -7.10 15.93 -21.59
C GLU A 31 -6.19 16.88 -22.39
N LEU A 32 -5.19 17.48 -21.77
CA LEU A 32 -4.30 18.46 -22.41
C LEU A 32 -3.20 17.87 -23.27
N ASN A 33 -2.64 16.74 -22.89
CA ASN A 33 -1.51 16.19 -23.62
C ASN A 33 -1.91 15.42 -24.86
N GLY A 34 -3.16 14.99 -25.04
CA GLY A 34 -3.61 14.21 -26.20
C GLY A 34 -2.72 13.00 -26.53
N ILE A 35 -1.74 12.75 -25.64
CA ILE A 35 -0.68 11.76 -25.80
C ILE A 35 -1.14 10.42 -25.22
N LEU A 36 -2.14 10.44 -24.33
CA LEU A 36 -2.59 9.26 -23.59
C LEU A 36 -3.82 8.57 -24.21
N ASP A 37 -4.25 8.99 -25.41
CA ASP A 37 -5.42 8.40 -26.10
C ASP A 37 -5.23 6.95 -26.57
N THR A 38 -4.04 6.38 -26.44
CA THR A 38 -3.78 4.98 -26.78
C THR A 38 -2.99 4.30 -25.68
N PRO A 39 -3.64 3.43 -24.88
CA PRO A 39 -2.95 2.63 -23.89
C PRO A 39 -1.77 1.87 -24.52
N SER A 40 -0.59 1.96 -23.92
CA SER A 40 0.62 1.36 -24.47
C SER A 40 0.84 -0.04 -23.90
N ALA A 41 1.23 -0.99 -24.75
CA ALA A 41 1.63 -2.31 -24.28
C ALA A 41 2.94 -2.20 -23.45
N PHE A 42 3.05 -2.96 -22.37
CA PHE A 42 4.22 -2.92 -21.49
C PHE A 42 5.55 -3.12 -22.25
N SER A 43 5.55 -3.92 -23.29
CA SER A 43 6.73 -4.12 -24.15
C SER A 43 7.21 -2.89 -24.93
N HIS A 44 6.41 -1.83 -24.97
CA HIS A 44 6.75 -0.54 -25.59
C HIS A 44 7.11 0.53 -24.56
N MET A 45 7.04 0.22 -23.28
CA MET A 45 7.42 1.13 -22.21
C MET A 45 8.93 0.98 -21.96
N GLU A 46 9.70 1.92 -22.49
CA GLU A 46 11.16 1.88 -22.41
C GLU A 46 11.64 2.66 -21.18
N TYR A 47 12.49 2.03 -20.38
CA TYR A 47 13.16 2.70 -19.27
C TYR A 47 14.19 3.69 -19.81
N THR A 48 14.18 4.89 -19.25
CA THR A 48 15.23 5.88 -19.40
C THR A 48 15.63 6.37 -18.01
N ARG A 49 16.94 6.34 -17.68
CA ARG A 49 17.36 6.85 -16.36
C ARG A 49 16.87 8.29 -16.19
N PRO A 50 16.00 8.57 -15.20
CA PRO A 50 15.43 9.89 -15.01
C PRO A 50 16.51 10.89 -14.58
N ASP A 51 16.27 12.17 -14.90
CA ASP A 51 17.17 13.28 -14.59
C ASP A 51 16.54 14.19 -13.51
N PRO A 52 16.91 14.06 -12.21
CA PRO A 52 16.41 14.92 -11.15
C PRO A 52 16.66 16.41 -11.39
N ASP A 53 17.75 16.77 -12.09
CA ASP A 53 18.05 18.16 -12.43
C ASP A 53 17.03 18.73 -13.44
N ALA A 54 16.46 17.90 -14.32
CA ALA A 54 15.39 18.33 -15.22
C ALA A 54 14.11 18.67 -14.47
N VAL A 55 13.74 17.86 -13.45
CA VAL A 55 12.60 18.16 -12.57
C VAL A 55 12.83 19.44 -11.79
N ALA A 56 14.04 19.63 -11.23
CA ALA A 56 14.41 20.87 -10.51
C ALA A 56 14.37 22.12 -11.40
N GLN A 57 14.83 22.00 -12.65
CA GLN A 57 14.75 23.10 -13.61
C GLN A 57 13.31 23.46 -13.97
N ALA A 58 12.43 22.46 -14.12
CA ALA A 58 11.01 22.67 -14.36
C ALA A 58 10.31 23.33 -13.17
N ALA A 59 10.60 22.90 -11.93
CA ALA A 59 10.12 23.56 -10.71
C ALA A 59 10.57 25.03 -10.64
N GLN A 60 11.86 25.29 -10.91
CA GLN A 60 12.39 26.66 -10.96
C GLN A 60 11.72 27.52 -12.03
N ALA A 61 11.31 26.94 -13.18
CA ALA A 61 10.58 27.67 -14.22
C ALA A 61 9.19 28.11 -13.73
N VAL A 62 8.50 27.31 -12.90
CA VAL A 62 7.25 27.71 -12.25
C VAL A 62 7.48 28.90 -11.31
N GLU A 63 8.49 28.87 -10.46
CA GLU A 63 8.83 30.00 -9.58
C GLU A 63 9.18 31.26 -10.37
N GLN A 64 9.94 31.12 -11.45
CA GLN A 64 10.31 32.24 -12.31
C GLN A 64 9.11 32.91 -12.98
N ILE A 65 8.17 32.13 -13.54
CA ILE A 65 6.98 32.69 -14.17
C ILE A 65 6.08 33.38 -13.15
N LEU A 66 5.91 32.80 -11.94
CA LEU A 66 5.18 33.45 -10.85
C LEU A 66 5.72 34.86 -10.51
N SER A 67 7.04 35.01 -10.51
CA SER A 67 7.69 36.33 -10.25
C SER A 67 7.37 37.40 -11.30
N GLN A 68 6.92 36.99 -12.50
CA GLN A 68 6.60 37.88 -13.62
C GLN A 68 5.12 38.31 -13.66
N GLN A 69 4.32 37.90 -12.66
CA GLN A 69 2.87 38.15 -12.61
C GLN A 69 2.16 37.63 -13.89
N PRO A 70 2.23 36.31 -14.18
CA PRO A 70 1.64 35.73 -15.36
C PRO A 70 0.11 35.79 -15.33
N ASN A 71 -0.53 35.51 -16.45
CA ASN A 71 -1.90 35.04 -16.45
C ASN A 71 -1.96 33.54 -16.13
N THR A 72 -3.13 33.04 -15.76
CA THR A 72 -3.35 31.67 -15.36
C THR A 72 -2.89 30.67 -16.42
N GLN A 73 -3.18 30.90 -17.72
CA GLN A 73 -2.77 30.03 -18.80
C GLN A 73 -1.24 29.91 -18.90
N ALA A 74 -0.50 31.03 -18.85
CA ALA A 74 0.95 31.00 -18.95
C ALA A 74 1.61 30.33 -17.72
N LEU A 75 0.99 30.47 -16.54
CA LEU A 75 1.43 29.76 -15.35
C LEU A 75 1.21 28.26 -15.51
N MET A 76 0.01 27.86 -15.89
CA MET A 76 -0.34 26.43 -16.03
C MET A 76 0.50 25.72 -17.11
N GLU A 77 0.91 26.41 -18.20
CA GLU A 77 1.85 25.83 -19.16
C GLU A 77 3.18 25.42 -18.50
N GLN A 78 3.69 26.16 -17.52
CA GLN A 78 4.90 25.77 -16.78
C GLN A 78 4.62 24.68 -15.72
N VAL A 79 3.48 24.76 -15.06
CA VAL A 79 3.04 23.72 -14.11
C VAL A 79 2.93 22.37 -14.80
N TYR A 80 2.38 22.31 -16.02
CA TYR A 80 2.31 21.08 -16.80
C TYR A 80 3.66 20.52 -17.21
N LEU A 81 4.58 21.38 -17.60
CA LEU A 81 5.94 20.94 -17.90
C LEU A 81 6.62 20.35 -16.67
N PHE A 82 6.37 20.93 -15.50
CA PHE A 82 6.88 20.39 -14.25
C PHE A 82 6.27 19.02 -13.94
N TYR A 83 4.94 18.89 -13.98
CA TYR A 83 4.27 17.61 -13.75
C TYR A 83 4.68 16.54 -14.77
N GLY A 84 4.90 16.90 -16.02
CA GLY A 84 5.43 15.99 -17.02
C GLY A 84 6.78 15.41 -16.62
N GLN A 85 7.70 16.24 -16.12
CA GLN A 85 9.00 15.76 -15.63
C GLN A 85 8.87 14.94 -14.34
N TYR A 86 7.95 15.31 -13.45
CA TYR A 86 7.63 14.58 -12.22
C TYR A 86 7.09 13.18 -12.55
N HIS A 87 6.11 13.08 -13.44
CA HIS A 87 5.54 11.79 -13.88
C HIS A 87 6.57 10.94 -14.63
N ASP A 88 7.41 11.53 -15.45
CA ASP A 88 8.50 10.81 -16.13
C ASP A 88 9.49 10.22 -15.12
N PHE A 89 9.83 10.97 -14.07
CA PHE A 89 10.68 10.46 -13.00
C PHE A 89 10.04 9.22 -12.34
N TYR A 90 8.81 9.33 -11.88
CA TYR A 90 8.13 8.23 -11.18
C TYR A 90 7.78 7.05 -12.08
N THR A 91 7.46 7.30 -13.35
CA THR A 91 7.30 6.22 -14.33
C THR A 91 8.58 5.41 -14.50
N ASN A 92 9.72 6.08 -14.65
CA ASN A 92 11.00 5.39 -14.77
C ASN A 92 11.42 4.72 -13.46
N TYR A 93 11.08 5.30 -12.31
CA TYR A 93 11.29 4.65 -11.03
C TYR A 93 10.45 3.35 -10.91
N ALA A 94 9.18 3.39 -11.28
CA ALA A 94 8.32 2.20 -11.32
C ALA A 94 8.85 1.13 -12.30
N LEU A 95 9.30 1.52 -13.50
CA LEU A 95 9.92 0.60 -14.47
C LEU A 95 11.20 -0.04 -13.92
N ALA A 96 12.08 0.75 -13.29
CA ALA A 96 13.29 0.23 -12.64
C ALA A 96 12.94 -0.79 -11.56
N ASN A 97 11.94 -0.48 -10.72
CA ASN A 97 11.42 -1.38 -9.69
C ASN A 97 10.88 -2.70 -10.29
N ILE A 98 10.01 -2.62 -11.29
CA ILE A 98 9.45 -3.81 -11.96
C ILE A 98 10.59 -4.68 -12.51
N HIS A 99 11.57 -4.09 -13.19
CA HIS A 99 12.68 -4.84 -13.77
C HIS A 99 13.60 -5.44 -12.69
N TYR A 100 13.90 -4.71 -11.61
CA TYR A 100 14.67 -5.22 -10.49
C TYR A 100 13.93 -6.39 -9.80
N CYS A 101 12.62 -6.26 -9.58
CA CYS A 101 11.81 -7.32 -8.99
C CYS A 101 11.70 -8.58 -9.87
N LYS A 102 11.89 -8.47 -11.19
CA LYS A 102 11.93 -9.64 -12.09
C LYS A 102 13.18 -10.51 -11.91
N ASP A 103 14.30 -9.92 -11.55
CA ASP A 103 15.54 -10.63 -11.21
C ASP A 103 16.38 -9.82 -10.22
N LEU A 104 16.27 -10.13 -8.93
CA LEU A 104 17.01 -9.48 -7.84
C LEU A 104 18.53 -9.69 -7.91
N THR A 105 19.03 -10.48 -8.86
CA THR A 105 20.47 -10.68 -9.10
C THR A 105 21.01 -9.79 -10.22
N ASP A 106 20.15 -9.04 -10.89
CA ASP A 106 20.56 -8.09 -11.93
C ASP A 106 21.07 -6.79 -11.30
N ILE A 107 22.40 -6.66 -11.24
CA ILE A 107 23.09 -5.51 -10.66
C ILE A 107 22.75 -4.18 -11.38
N TYR A 108 22.45 -4.23 -12.68
CA TYR A 108 22.06 -3.01 -13.42
C TYR A 108 20.73 -2.47 -12.88
N TRP A 109 19.72 -3.31 -12.77
CA TRP A 109 18.41 -2.87 -12.29
C TRP A 109 18.40 -2.54 -10.79
N GLU A 110 19.22 -3.23 -9.98
CA GLU A 110 19.46 -2.83 -8.59
C GLU A 110 19.99 -1.40 -8.50
N GLN A 111 20.99 -1.06 -9.32
CA GLN A 111 21.59 0.28 -9.32
C GLN A 111 20.62 1.36 -9.84
N GLU A 112 19.82 1.06 -10.87
CA GLU A 112 18.83 1.99 -11.39
C GLU A 112 17.69 2.25 -10.38
N TYR A 113 17.21 1.19 -9.73
CA TYR A 113 16.23 1.30 -8.66
C TYR A 113 16.74 2.15 -7.50
N ASN A 114 17.93 1.85 -6.97
CA ASN A 114 18.53 2.59 -5.87
C ASN A 114 18.79 4.05 -6.23
N TYR A 115 19.20 4.33 -7.47
CA TYR A 115 19.37 5.70 -7.96
C TYR A 115 18.06 6.50 -7.89
N CYS A 116 16.94 5.92 -8.32
CA CYS A 116 15.63 6.57 -8.25
C CYS A 116 15.18 6.74 -6.80
N LEU A 117 15.36 5.72 -5.97
CA LEU A 117 15.03 5.75 -4.54
C LEU A 117 15.76 6.87 -3.80
N GLU A 118 17.07 7.01 -4.03
CA GLU A 118 17.88 8.07 -3.41
C GLU A 118 17.44 9.47 -3.82
N ALA A 119 16.94 9.63 -5.06
CA ALA A 119 16.50 10.92 -5.57
C ALA A 119 15.06 11.28 -5.19
N SER A 120 14.20 10.31 -4.84
CA SER A 120 12.76 10.53 -4.65
C SER A 120 12.43 11.61 -3.64
N ALA A 121 13.09 11.63 -2.49
CA ALA A 121 12.86 12.65 -1.46
C ALA A 121 13.12 14.08 -1.94
N GLN A 122 14.13 14.27 -2.81
CA GLN A 122 14.37 15.57 -3.44
C GLN A 122 13.26 15.94 -4.42
N ILE A 123 12.76 14.95 -5.19
CA ILE A 123 11.68 15.16 -6.16
C ILE A 123 10.37 15.53 -5.44
N ASP A 124 10.05 14.86 -4.33
CA ASP A 124 8.87 15.18 -3.53
C ASP A 124 8.96 16.57 -2.90
N ALA A 125 10.13 16.96 -2.42
CA ALA A 125 10.36 18.32 -1.92
C ALA A 125 10.18 19.39 -3.00
N LEU A 126 10.51 19.10 -4.27
CA LEU A 126 10.25 20.01 -5.39
C LEU A 126 8.76 20.15 -5.68
N LEU A 127 8.00 19.04 -5.65
CA LEU A 127 6.55 19.09 -5.80
C LEU A 127 5.92 19.93 -4.70
N ASP A 128 6.25 19.64 -3.46
CA ASP A 128 5.77 20.40 -2.29
C ASP A 128 6.06 21.90 -2.45
N GLY A 129 7.30 22.26 -2.79
CA GLY A 129 7.69 23.65 -3.03
C GLY A 129 6.88 24.35 -4.12
N VAL A 130 6.58 23.65 -5.22
CA VAL A 130 5.72 24.17 -6.30
C VAL A 130 4.29 24.39 -5.80
N LEU A 131 3.71 23.43 -5.07
CA LEU A 131 2.35 23.52 -4.54
C LEU A 131 2.20 24.67 -3.54
N TYR A 132 3.14 24.84 -2.62
CA TYR A 132 3.16 26.00 -1.71
C TYR A 132 3.29 27.34 -2.46
N ALA A 133 4.12 27.38 -3.51
CA ALA A 133 4.25 28.60 -4.32
C ALA A 133 2.97 28.94 -5.08
N LEU A 134 2.23 27.94 -5.56
CA LEU A 134 0.92 28.11 -6.19
C LEU A 134 -0.15 28.53 -5.17
N ALA A 135 -0.15 27.96 -3.98
CA ALA A 135 -1.05 28.32 -2.88
C ALA A 135 -0.90 29.78 -2.43
N ASP A 136 0.33 30.32 -2.42
CA ASP A 136 0.63 31.70 -2.01
C ASP A 136 0.52 32.71 -3.17
N CYS A 137 0.20 32.29 -4.39
CA CYS A 137 0.19 33.17 -5.54
C CYS A 137 -1.13 33.95 -5.67
N PRO A 138 -1.12 35.14 -6.31
CA PRO A 138 -2.32 35.95 -6.53
C PRO A 138 -3.39 35.30 -7.41
N LEU A 139 -3.05 34.24 -8.13
CA LEU A 139 -3.94 33.49 -9.03
C LEU A 139 -4.61 32.31 -8.33
N ARG A 140 -4.39 32.08 -7.04
CA ARG A 140 -4.92 30.95 -6.29
C ARG A 140 -6.41 30.70 -6.54
N GLU A 141 -7.26 31.76 -6.41
CA GLU A 141 -8.69 31.64 -6.63
C GLU A 141 -9.06 31.18 -8.06
N GLU A 142 -8.24 31.55 -9.06
CA GLU A 142 -8.42 31.10 -10.44
C GLU A 142 -7.93 29.66 -10.63
N LEU A 143 -6.88 29.25 -9.91
CA LEU A 143 -6.32 27.91 -9.93
C LEU A 143 -7.24 26.90 -9.22
N GLU A 144 -8.01 27.34 -8.22
CA GLU A 144 -9.02 26.50 -7.53
C GLU A 144 -10.34 26.38 -8.31
N ASN A 145 -10.36 26.71 -9.59
CA ASN A 145 -11.49 26.44 -10.48
C ASN A 145 -11.50 24.94 -10.86
N GLU A 146 -12.71 24.39 -11.13
CA GLU A 146 -12.90 23.00 -11.58
C GLU A 146 -12.10 22.65 -12.85
N ASP A 147 -11.76 23.66 -13.68
CA ASP A 147 -10.94 23.47 -14.88
C ASP A 147 -9.44 23.25 -14.56
N TYR A 148 -8.99 23.40 -13.29
CA TYR A 148 -7.60 23.24 -12.88
C TYR A 148 -7.48 22.33 -11.65
N PHE A 149 -7.31 22.88 -10.45
CA PHE A 149 -7.08 22.07 -9.23
C PHE A 149 -8.36 21.74 -8.46
N GLY A 150 -9.43 22.51 -8.64
CA GLY A 150 -10.66 22.37 -7.89
C GLY A 150 -10.70 23.22 -6.60
N GLU A 151 -11.92 23.46 -6.09
CA GLU A 151 -12.17 24.28 -4.92
C GLU A 151 -11.53 23.70 -3.66
N GLY A 152 -10.75 24.50 -2.94
CA GLY A 152 -10.12 24.11 -1.68
C GLY A 152 -8.85 23.27 -1.81
N PHE A 153 -8.38 22.97 -3.02
CA PHE A 153 -7.19 22.15 -3.24
C PHE A 153 -5.95 22.64 -2.48
N PHE A 154 -5.77 23.97 -2.39
CA PHE A 154 -4.61 24.55 -1.73
C PHE A 154 -4.79 24.79 -0.22
N ASP A 155 -5.88 24.35 0.40
CA ASP A 155 -6.10 24.61 1.83
C ASP A 155 -5.03 23.97 2.72
N ASP A 156 -4.51 22.80 2.33
CA ASP A 156 -3.45 22.09 3.03
C ASP A 156 -2.04 22.67 2.78
N TYR A 157 -1.90 23.54 1.76
CA TYR A 157 -0.64 24.21 1.41
C TYR A 157 -0.57 25.67 1.89
N LEU A 158 -1.40 26.05 2.87
CA LEU A 158 -1.37 27.38 3.46
C LEU A 158 -0.40 27.43 4.64
N GLY A 159 0.60 28.29 4.56
CA GLY A 159 1.57 28.49 5.63
C GLY A 159 3.01 28.23 5.20
N GLU A 160 3.80 27.64 6.09
CA GLU A 160 5.19 27.29 5.80
C GLU A 160 5.27 25.77 5.54
N SER A 161 5.97 25.39 4.47
CA SER A 161 6.26 23.98 4.14
C SER A 161 7.01 23.30 5.30
N LEU A 162 6.69 22.05 5.56
CA LEU A 162 7.45 21.20 6.48
C LEU A 162 8.84 20.87 5.93
N TRP A 163 9.02 20.89 4.62
CA TRP A 163 10.25 20.47 3.92
C TRP A 163 11.35 21.52 3.99
N ASP A 164 11.69 21.99 5.20
CA ASP A 164 12.91 22.74 5.41
C ASP A 164 14.15 21.80 5.42
N ALA A 165 15.34 22.39 5.38
CA ALA A 165 16.60 21.61 5.34
C ALA A 165 16.78 20.65 6.53
N GLU A 166 16.17 20.93 7.69
CA GLU A 166 16.23 20.06 8.87
C GLU A 166 15.30 18.86 8.70
N PHE A 167 14.05 19.11 8.29
CA PHE A 167 13.07 18.03 8.05
C PHE A 167 13.54 17.11 6.91
N THR A 168 13.99 17.68 5.77
CA THR A 168 14.58 16.92 4.66
C THR A 168 15.74 16.06 5.12
N GLY A 169 16.66 16.60 5.94
CA GLY A 169 17.79 15.85 6.47
C GLY A 169 17.38 14.72 7.43
N LEU A 170 16.26 14.83 8.14
CA LEU A 170 15.72 13.74 8.97
C LEU A 170 15.12 12.64 8.09
N MET A 171 14.39 13.00 7.02
CA MET A 171 13.81 12.06 6.07
C MET A 171 14.89 11.29 5.29
N GLU A 172 15.98 11.96 4.88
CA GLU A 172 17.14 11.31 4.26
C GLU A 172 17.81 10.30 5.21
N GLN A 173 17.92 10.62 6.52
CA GLN A 173 18.44 9.68 7.51
C GLN A 173 17.52 8.46 7.69
N GLU A 174 16.20 8.66 7.64
CA GLU A 174 15.24 7.56 7.68
C GLU A 174 15.41 6.64 6.48
N ALA A 175 15.47 7.20 5.27
CA ALA A 175 15.70 6.44 4.03
C ALA A 175 17.03 5.65 4.08
N GLN A 176 18.09 6.24 4.62
CA GLN A 176 19.35 5.54 4.79
C GLN A 176 19.25 4.36 5.75
N LEU A 177 18.58 4.50 6.89
CA LEU A 177 18.37 3.38 7.83
C LEU A 177 17.50 2.27 7.23
N GLN A 178 16.54 2.62 6.39
CA GLN A 178 15.75 1.65 5.63
C GLN A 178 16.64 0.90 4.63
N SER A 179 17.51 1.60 3.90
CA SER A 179 18.47 0.98 2.99
C SER A 179 19.44 0.04 3.73
N GLU A 180 19.96 0.44 4.92
CA GLU A 180 20.79 -0.43 5.76
C GLU A 180 20.05 -1.73 6.17
N TYR A 181 18.76 -1.64 6.47
CA TYR A 181 17.94 -2.81 6.77
C TYR A 181 17.81 -3.73 5.56
N TYR A 182 17.60 -3.18 4.39
CA TYR A 182 17.51 -3.92 3.14
C TYR A 182 18.80 -4.63 2.76
N ASP A 183 19.93 -3.97 2.93
CA ASP A 183 21.24 -4.56 2.74
C ASP A 183 21.46 -5.80 3.63
N LEU A 184 20.98 -5.74 4.88
CA LEU A 184 21.02 -6.89 5.77
C LEU A 184 20.07 -8.02 5.31
N CYS A 185 18.88 -7.69 4.81
CA CYS A 185 17.95 -8.67 4.23
C CYS A 185 18.57 -9.35 2.99
N ALA A 186 19.21 -8.58 2.11
CA ALA A 186 19.89 -9.10 0.93
C ALA A 186 21.07 -10.03 1.30
N GLN A 187 21.91 -9.62 2.27
CA GLN A 187 23.01 -10.43 2.77
C GLN A 187 22.53 -11.75 3.41
N ALA A 188 21.35 -11.72 4.01
CA ALA A 188 20.75 -12.90 4.63
C ALA A 188 20.12 -13.89 3.64
N GLY A 189 20.09 -13.59 2.35
CA GLY A 189 19.33 -14.30 1.30
C GLY A 189 19.52 -15.82 1.24
N ASP A 190 20.65 -16.37 1.63
CA ASP A 190 20.92 -17.82 1.68
C ASP A 190 20.64 -18.46 3.06
N ALA A 191 20.49 -17.65 4.11
CA ALA A 191 20.14 -18.17 5.42
C ALA A 191 18.66 -18.59 5.45
N PRO A 192 18.31 -19.79 5.98
CA PRO A 192 16.93 -20.17 6.10
C PRO A 192 16.17 -19.13 6.95
N TYR A 193 15.24 -18.45 6.30
CA TYR A 193 14.38 -17.46 6.96
C TYR A 193 13.72 -18.04 8.22
N TYR A 194 13.66 -17.26 9.30
CA TYR A 194 13.21 -17.73 10.61
C TYR A 194 14.08 -18.84 11.24
N SER A 195 15.34 -19.01 10.82
CA SER A 195 16.26 -19.93 11.48
C SER A 195 17.05 -19.25 12.58
N ASP A 196 17.55 -20.04 13.55
CA ASP A 196 18.48 -19.51 14.57
C ASP A 196 19.71 -18.86 13.93
N ALA A 197 20.24 -19.44 12.85
CA ALA A 197 21.38 -18.87 12.12
C ALA A 197 21.08 -17.49 11.52
N TYR A 198 19.85 -17.29 11.02
CA TYR A 198 19.39 -15.99 10.52
C TYR A 198 19.38 -14.95 11.65
N PHE A 199 18.68 -15.27 12.75
CA PHE A 199 18.56 -14.35 13.87
C PHE A 199 19.88 -14.06 14.57
N ASP A 200 20.74 -15.06 14.75
CA ASP A 200 22.05 -14.91 15.40
C ASP A 200 23.02 -14.08 14.57
N THR A 201 22.89 -14.10 13.23
CA THR A 201 23.83 -13.38 12.34
C THR A 201 23.34 -11.96 12.04
N TYR A 202 22.06 -11.77 11.76
CA TYR A 202 21.50 -10.50 11.25
C TYR A 202 20.51 -9.85 12.22
N GLY A 203 19.79 -10.64 13.02
CA GLY A 203 18.66 -10.15 13.84
C GLY A 203 19.06 -9.06 14.83
N THR A 204 20.25 -9.14 15.43
CA THR A 204 20.73 -8.10 16.36
C THR A 204 20.94 -6.76 15.66
N GLN A 205 21.55 -6.76 14.46
CA GLN A 205 21.79 -5.54 13.70
C GLN A 205 20.47 -4.93 13.20
N MET A 206 19.56 -5.76 12.71
CA MET A 206 18.21 -5.32 12.31
C MET A 206 17.46 -4.71 13.50
N ALA A 207 17.52 -5.32 14.68
CA ALA A 207 16.89 -4.78 15.89
C ALA A 207 17.48 -3.42 16.30
N GLU A 208 18.78 -3.23 16.15
CA GLU A 208 19.45 -1.94 16.41
C GLU A 208 19.02 -0.88 15.40
N ILE A 209 18.81 -1.24 14.12
CA ILE A 209 18.25 -0.33 13.11
C ILE A 209 16.84 0.09 13.51
N LEU A 210 15.98 -0.84 13.95
CA LEU A 210 14.63 -0.47 14.40
C LEU A 210 14.66 0.49 15.59
N VAL A 211 15.57 0.31 16.56
CA VAL A 211 15.76 1.27 17.67
C VAL A 211 16.09 2.67 17.15
N LYS A 212 17.01 2.77 16.17
CA LYS A 212 17.37 4.05 15.55
C LYS A 212 16.19 4.66 14.80
N LEU A 213 15.48 3.86 13.99
CA LEU A 213 14.31 4.29 13.23
C LEU A 213 13.21 4.85 14.15
N VAL A 214 12.84 4.13 15.22
CA VAL A 214 11.82 4.61 16.16
C VAL A 214 12.23 5.91 16.85
N THR A 215 13.52 6.06 17.17
CA THR A 215 14.04 7.30 17.76
C THR A 215 13.96 8.45 16.77
N LEU A 216 14.46 8.26 15.57
CA LEU A 216 14.45 9.26 14.49
C LEU A 216 13.02 9.68 14.10
N ARG A 217 12.10 8.73 13.97
CA ARG A 217 10.69 8.97 13.65
C ARG A 217 9.97 9.84 14.69
N ARG A 218 10.35 9.71 15.95
CA ARG A 218 9.86 10.64 16.99
C ARG A 218 10.41 12.05 16.83
N GLU A 219 11.65 12.19 16.40
CA GLU A 219 12.25 13.50 16.09
C GLU A 219 11.56 14.12 14.88
N ILE A 220 11.27 13.34 13.84
CA ILE A 220 10.48 13.76 12.66
C ILE A 220 9.11 14.28 13.09
N ALA A 221 8.34 13.52 13.86
CA ALA A 221 7.03 13.93 14.33
C ALA A 221 7.10 15.21 15.18
N GLN A 222 8.08 15.33 16.06
CA GLN A 222 8.29 16.53 16.86
C GLN A 222 8.65 17.75 16.00
N LYS A 223 9.51 17.57 15.00
CA LYS A 223 9.86 18.63 14.03
C LYS A 223 8.65 19.08 13.23
N ALA A 224 7.79 18.13 12.83
CA ALA A 224 6.54 18.40 12.15
C ALA A 224 5.43 19.00 13.06
N GLY A 225 5.68 19.17 14.36
CA GLY A 225 4.74 19.79 15.30
C GLY A 225 3.69 18.84 15.87
N TYR A 226 3.81 17.53 15.66
CA TYR A 226 2.88 16.55 16.19
C TYR A 226 3.24 16.10 17.61
N PRO A 227 2.24 15.71 18.43
CA PRO A 227 2.47 15.29 19.81
C PRO A 227 3.21 13.95 19.93
N ASP A 228 3.06 13.07 18.93
CA ASP A 228 3.68 11.75 18.84
C ASP A 228 3.72 11.25 17.38
N TYR A 229 4.49 10.18 17.16
CA TYR A 229 4.68 9.62 15.83
C TYR A 229 3.41 8.98 15.25
N LEU A 230 2.54 8.40 16.08
CA LEU A 230 1.30 7.80 15.60
C LEU A 230 0.38 8.86 15.01
N SER A 231 0.22 9.98 15.71
CA SER A 231 -0.56 11.12 15.22
C SER A 231 0.01 11.68 13.92
N PHE A 232 1.35 11.81 13.83
CA PHE A 232 2.03 12.23 12.62
C PHE A 232 1.78 11.26 11.45
N ALA A 233 2.00 9.96 11.67
CA ALA A 233 1.87 8.97 10.60
C ALA A 233 0.42 8.84 10.11
N TYR A 234 -0.56 8.90 11.02
CA TYR A 234 -1.98 8.82 10.67
C TYR A 234 -2.42 9.98 9.77
N ASP A 235 -1.93 11.17 10.05
CA ASP A 235 -2.28 12.39 9.33
C ASP A 235 -1.40 12.56 8.08
N PHE A 236 -0.09 12.60 8.25
CA PHE A 236 0.86 12.97 7.21
C PHE A 236 1.07 11.89 6.14
N TYR A 237 1.19 10.60 6.53
CA TYR A 237 1.43 9.54 5.56
C TYR A 237 0.17 8.87 5.04
N TYR A 238 -0.86 8.73 5.91
CA TYR A 238 -1.99 7.86 5.61
C TYR A 238 -3.33 8.57 5.50
N TYR A 239 -3.39 9.88 5.73
CA TYR A 239 -4.60 10.72 5.62
C TYR A 239 -5.83 10.10 6.31
N ARG A 240 -5.61 9.45 7.49
CA ARG A 240 -6.65 8.73 8.20
C ARG A 240 -7.61 9.67 8.90
N ASP A 241 -8.88 9.49 8.64
CA ASP A 241 -9.99 10.22 9.25
C ASP A 241 -10.52 9.58 10.55
N TYR A 242 -9.73 8.66 11.13
CA TYR A 242 -9.92 8.09 12.46
C TYR A 242 -8.63 8.19 13.30
N SER A 243 -8.81 8.26 14.62
CA SER A 243 -7.69 8.49 15.54
C SER A 243 -6.97 7.19 15.95
N PRO A 244 -5.69 7.29 16.41
CA PRO A 244 -4.99 6.18 17.04
C PRO A 244 -5.75 5.57 18.23
N GLN A 245 -6.57 6.36 18.95
CA GLN A 245 -7.40 5.90 20.07
C GLN A 245 -8.57 5.02 19.59
N GLN A 246 -9.23 5.38 18.49
CA GLN A 246 -10.26 4.52 17.88
C GLN A 246 -9.65 3.19 17.39
N ALA A 247 -8.51 3.25 16.74
CA ALA A 247 -7.76 2.04 16.37
C ALA A 247 -7.43 1.18 17.60
N GLN A 248 -6.97 1.78 18.71
CA GLN A 248 -6.68 1.04 19.94
C GLN A 248 -7.91 0.32 20.51
N GLN A 249 -9.09 0.94 20.44
CA GLN A 249 -10.34 0.30 20.85
C GLN A 249 -10.67 -0.90 19.97
N LEU A 250 -10.60 -0.75 18.65
CA LEU A 250 -10.78 -1.83 17.69
C LEU A 250 -9.83 -3.00 17.97
N LEU A 251 -8.54 -2.73 18.20
CA LEU A 251 -7.55 -3.75 18.53
C LEU A 251 -7.88 -4.50 19.83
N GLN A 252 -8.47 -3.83 20.84
CA GLN A 252 -8.93 -4.48 22.06
C GLN A 252 -10.17 -5.36 21.84
N GLU A 253 -11.09 -4.93 20.99
CA GLU A 253 -12.26 -5.73 20.63
C GLU A 253 -11.87 -6.97 19.84
N ILE A 254 -10.94 -6.87 18.87
CA ILE A 254 -10.37 -8.01 18.15
C ILE A 254 -9.79 -9.03 19.15
N ARG A 255 -9.01 -8.56 20.11
CA ARG A 255 -8.45 -9.43 21.14
C ARG A 255 -9.54 -10.15 21.96
N THR A 256 -10.65 -9.47 22.21
CA THR A 256 -11.75 -9.99 23.03
C THR A 256 -12.60 -11.00 22.26
N TYR A 257 -12.99 -10.68 21.04
CA TYR A 257 -13.98 -11.46 20.28
C TYR A 257 -13.35 -12.44 19.29
N LEU A 258 -12.24 -12.08 18.62
CA LEU A 258 -11.69 -12.86 17.51
C LEU A 258 -10.53 -13.77 17.92
N VAL A 259 -9.67 -13.38 18.86
CA VAL A 259 -8.55 -14.22 19.31
C VAL A 259 -8.98 -15.59 19.83
N PRO A 260 -10.09 -15.74 20.59
CA PRO A 260 -10.55 -17.06 21.00
C PRO A 260 -10.95 -17.97 19.83
N LEU A 261 -11.45 -17.41 18.73
CA LEU A 261 -11.80 -18.15 17.50
C LEU A 261 -10.52 -18.50 16.72
N TYR A 262 -9.64 -17.53 16.53
CA TYR A 262 -8.35 -17.70 15.87
C TYR A 262 -7.56 -18.87 16.47
N ARG A 263 -7.46 -18.96 17.80
CA ARG A 263 -6.77 -20.07 18.49
C ARG A 263 -7.37 -21.46 18.19
N LYS A 264 -8.64 -21.54 17.79
CA LYS A 264 -9.29 -22.79 17.36
C LYS A 264 -9.03 -23.06 15.89
N VAL A 265 -9.22 -22.03 15.04
CA VAL A 265 -9.02 -22.13 13.59
C VAL A 265 -7.56 -22.38 13.24
N ALA A 266 -6.62 -21.77 13.96
CA ALA A 266 -5.19 -22.01 13.79
C ALA A 266 -4.78 -23.49 13.89
N LYS A 267 -5.54 -24.31 14.61
CA LYS A 267 -5.30 -25.75 14.80
C LYS A 267 -6.21 -26.63 13.95
N SER A 268 -7.02 -26.05 13.09
CA SER A 268 -7.94 -26.79 12.23
C SER A 268 -7.24 -27.28 10.96
N ASP A 269 -7.88 -28.17 10.24
CA ASP A 269 -7.41 -28.73 8.96
C ASP A 269 -7.70 -27.80 7.75
N VAL A 270 -8.35 -26.66 7.96
CA VAL A 270 -8.67 -25.72 6.90
C VAL A 270 -7.43 -25.28 6.11
N TRP A 271 -6.29 -25.17 6.79
CA TRP A 271 -5.02 -24.77 6.22
C TRP A 271 -4.37 -25.82 5.31
N GLU A 272 -4.74 -27.10 5.45
CA GLU A 272 -4.23 -28.17 4.57
C GLU A 272 -4.65 -27.94 3.13
N SER A 273 -5.84 -27.36 2.92
CA SER A 273 -6.34 -27.03 1.59
C SER A 273 -5.48 -25.99 0.88
N GLY A 274 -4.87 -25.05 1.62
CA GLY A 274 -3.98 -24.01 1.11
C GLY A 274 -2.72 -24.55 0.41
N ASN A 275 -2.26 -25.75 0.78
CA ASN A 275 -1.08 -26.37 0.17
C ASN A 275 -1.36 -27.06 -1.18
N ARG A 276 -2.59 -27.00 -1.68
CA ARG A 276 -2.94 -27.62 -2.98
C ARG A 276 -2.23 -26.90 -4.11
N VAL A 277 -1.65 -27.70 -5.01
CA VAL A 277 -0.92 -27.17 -6.17
C VAL A 277 -1.85 -26.42 -7.11
N CYS A 278 -1.50 -25.20 -7.44
CA CYS A 278 -2.12 -24.38 -8.48
C CYS A 278 -1.05 -23.95 -9.47
N THR A 279 -1.36 -24.00 -10.75
CA THR A 279 -0.46 -23.52 -11.81
C THR A 279 -0.76 -22.06 -12.12
N GLU A 280 0.21 -21.32 -12.62
CA GLU A 280 0.06 -19.95 -13.09
C GLU A 280 -1.14 -19.76 -14.03
N GLU A 281 -1.33 -20.70 -14.98
CA GLU A 281 -2.48 -20.72 -15.89
C GLU A 281 -3.82 -20.83 -15.16
N LYS A 282 -3.90 -21.62 -14.10
CA LYS A 282 -5.11 -21.77 -13.29
C LYS A 282 -5.36 -20.55 -12.43
N THR A 283 -4.30 -19.94 -11.91
CA THR A 283 -4.36 -18.67 -11.17
C THR A 283 -4.91 -17.57 -12.07
N PHE A 284 -4.31 -17.37 -13.23
CA PHE A 284 -4.77 -16.38 -14.21
C PHE A 284 -6.22 -16.64 -14.67
N SER A 285 -6.53 -17.89 -15.03
CA SER A 285 -7.87 -18.28 -15.48
C SER A 285 -8.95 -18.07 -14.41
N TYR A 286 -8.61 -18.21 -13.13
CA TYR A 286 -9.53 -18.00 -12.03
C TYR A 286 -9.98 -16.54 -11.95
N VAL A 287 -9.03 -15.60 -11.90
CA VAL A 287 -9.33 -14.16 -11.82
C VAL A 287 -10.01 -13.68 -13.11
N LYS A 288 -9.53 -14.14 -14.29
CA LYS A 288 -10.18 -13.83 -15.58
C LYS A 288 -11.66 -14.19 -15.60
N LYS A 289 -12.02 -15.39 -15.14
CA LYS A 289 -13.42 -15.84 -15.10
C LYS A 289 -14.25 -15.08 -14.08
N ALA A 290 -13.68 -14.75 -12.93
CA ALA A 290 -14.34 -13.91 -11.95
C ALA A 290 -14.61 -12.53 -12.52
N ALA A 291 -13.63 -11.85 -13.08
CA ALA A 291 -13.78 -10.55 -13.72
C ALA A 291 -14.79 -10.58 -14.87
N GLN A 292 -14.76 -11.62 -15.72
CA GLN A 292 -15.73 -11.79 -16.81
C GLN A 292 -17.16 -11.98 -16.30
N ALA A 293 -17.34 -12.67 -15.18
CA ALA A 293 -18.67 -12.91 -14.60
C ALA A 293 -19.20 -11.68 -13.84
N MET A 294 -18.32 -10.85 -13.28
CA MET A 294 -18.63 -9.55 -12.70
C MET A 294 -19.07 -8.57 -13.79
N GLY A 295 -18.31 -8.43 -14.87
CA GLY A 295 -18.58 -7.47 -15.95
C GLY A 295 -18.12 -6.05 -15.60
N GLY A 296 -18.73 -5.04 -16.22
CA GLY A 296 -18.48 -3.62 -15.94
C GLY A 296 -17.03 -3.20 -16.07
N THR A 297 -16.63 -2.22 -15.25
CA THR A 297 -15.26 -1.67 -15.18
C THR A 297 -14.23 -2.76 -14.82
N VAL A 298 -14.60 -3.71 -13.97
CA VAL A 298 -13.71 -4.83 -13.58
C VAL A 298 -13.35 -5.70 -14.80
N TRP A 299 -14.31 -5.98 -15.70
CA TRP A 299 -13.99 -6.72 -16.92
C TRP A 299 -13.22 -5.90 -17.94
N GLU A 300 -13.50 -4.60 -18.05
CA GLU A 300 -12.76 -3.68 -18.92
C GLU A 300 -11.30 -3.58 -18.46
N ALA A 301 -11.06 -3.39 -17.17
CA ALA A 301 -9.73 -3.38 -16.57
C ALA A 301 -8.96 -4.68 -16.85
N PHE A 302 -9.58 -5.85 -16.63
CA PHE A 302 -8.94 -7.13 -16.93
C PHE A 302 -8.61 -7.28 -18.42
N SER A 303 -9.52 -6.86 -19.29
CA SER A 303 -9.34 -6.96 -20.75
C SER A 303 -8.18 -6.08 -21.21
N GLN A 304 -8.03 -4.88 -20.64
CA GLN A 304 -6.90 -4.00 -20.93
C GLN A 304 -5.58 -4.56 -20.39
N MET A 305 -5.58 -5.01 -19.12
CA MET A 305 -4.42 -5.66 -18.49
C MET A 305 -3.88 -6.80 -19.36
N GLU A 306 -4.77 -7.70 -19.85
CA GLU A 306 -4.39 -8.83 -20.70
C GLU A 306 -3.93 -8.36 -22.09
N ALA A 307 -4.65 -7.45 -22.74
CA ALA A 307 -4.35 -6.99 -24.10
C ALA A 307 -3.01 -6.25 -24.19
N LEU A 308 -2.65 -5.51 -23.15
CA LEU A 308 -1.43 -4.70 -23.08
C LEU A 308 -0.29 -5.37 -22.33
N ALA A 309 -0.51 -6.59 -21.84
CA ALA A 309 0.44 -7.35 -21.01
C ALA A 309 0.93 -6.54 -19.78
N LEU A 310 0.03 -5.86 -19.10
CA LEU A 310 0.31 -5.07 -17.89
C LEU A 310 0.39 -5.94 -16.63
N TYR A 311 1.04 -7.08 -16.76
CA TYR A 311 1.21 -8.03 -15.66
C TYR A 311 2.41 -8.96 -15.84
N ASP A 312 2.92 -9.47 -14.72
CA ASP A 312 3.85 -10.60 -14.67
C ASP A 312 3.44 -11.55 -13.53
N ILE A 313 2.90 -12.71 -13.90
CA ILE A 313 2.44 -13.76 -12.95
C ILE A 313 3.23 -15.04 -13.18
N SER A 314 4.52 -14.92 -13.40
CA SER A 314 5.40 -16.06 -13.63
C SER A 314 6.26 -16.37 -12.41
N TYR A 315 6.49 -17.65 -12.13
CA TYR A 315 7.44 -18.05 -11.11
C TYR A 315 8.88 -17.76 -11.55
N GLY A 316 9.66 -17.17 -10.66
CA GLY A 316 11.09 -16.99 -10.85
C GLY A 316 11.86 -17.21 -9.57
N GLU A 317 12.95 -18.00 -9.64
CA GLU A 317 13.76 -18.29 -8.46
C GLU A 317 14.42 -17.03 -7.87
N ASN A 318 14.82 -16.11 -8.74
CA ASN A 318 15.45 -14.86 -8.37
C ASN A 318 14.48 -13.68 -8.37
N LYS A 319 13.20 -13.92 -8.67
CA LYS A 319 12.17 -12.88 -8.58
C LYS A 319 11.93 -12.48 -7.13
N TYR A 320 11.55 -11.23 -6.97
CA TYR A 320 11.04 -10.73 -5.71
C TYR A 320 9.90 -11.61 -5.19
N GLY A 321 9.94 -11.96 -3.93
CA GLY A 321 9.09 -13.00 -3.35
C GLY A 321 7.69 -12.55 -2.95
N ALA A 322 7.34 -11.27 -3.14
CA ALA A 322 6.00 -10.73 -2.92
C ALA A 322 5.29 -10.41 -4.22
N SER A 323 4.07 -9.91 -4.05
CA SER A 323 3.24 -9.39 -5.12
C SER A 323 2.98 -7.92 -4.85
N PHE A 324 2.71 -7.17 -5.90
CA PHE A 324 2.32 -5.77 -5.84
C PHE A 324 1.62 -5.34 -7.13
N GLU A 325 0.84 -4.31 -7.02
CA GLU A 325 0.43 -3.47 -8.12
C GLU A 325 1.27 -2.18 -8.08
N ILE A 326 1.52 -1.56 -9.23
CA ILE A 326 2.24 -0.28 -9.35
C ILE A 326 1.73 0.52 -10.55
N PHE A 327 1.42 1.79 -10.33
CA PHE A 327 0.99 2.69 -11.37
C PHE A 327 2.17 3.29 -12.14
N LEU A 328 2.01 3.45 -13.45
CA LEU A 328 2.97 4.03 -14.38
C LEU A 328 2.42 5.39 -14.87
N PRO A 329 2.73 6.51 -14.20
CA PRO A 329 2.05 7.79 -14.41
C PRO A 329 2.07 8.28 -15.85
N SER A 330 3.22 8.29 -16.55
CA SER A 330 3.32 8.77 -17.93
C SER A 330 2.55 7.90 -18.96
N TYR A 331 2.10 6.72 -18.57
CA TYR A 331 1.31 5.81 -19.40
C TYR A 331 -0.14 5.68 -18.91
N SER A 332 -0.49 6.31 -17.79
CA SER A 332 -1.78 6.12 -17.10
C SER A 332 -2.15 4.63 -17.04
N ALA A 333 -1.23 3.81 -16.57
CA ALA A 333 -1.36 2.36 -16.63
C ALA A 333 -0.89 1.70 -15.33
N PRO A 334 -1.78 0.97 -14.64
CA PRO A 334 -1.39 0.07 -13.55
C PRO A 334 -0.68 -1.17 -14.08
N TYR A 335 0.19 -1.78 -13.27
CA TYR A 335 0.92 -2.99 -13.60
C TYR A 335 0.94 -3.97 -12.42
N VAL A 336 0.51 -5.21 -12.65
CA VAL A 336 0.50 -6.27 -11.63
C VAL A 336 1.73 -7.14 -11.70
N PHE A 337 2.40 -7.31 -10.56
CA PHE A 337 3.52 -8.22 -10.38
C PHE A 337 3.19 -9.29 -9.33
N VAL A 338 3.32 -10.57 -9.71
CA VAL A 338 3.13 -11.71 -8.80
C VAL A 338 4.25 -12.72 -9.01
N ASN A 339 4.89 -13.15 -7.93
CA ASN A 339 5.76 -14.33 -7.94
C ASN A 339 5.00 -15.48 -7.26
N PRO A 340 4.30 -16.34 -8.01
CA PRO A 340 3.39 -17.30 -7.45
C PRO A 340 4.12 -18.39 -6.65
N THR A 341 3.50 -18.81 -5.56
CA THR A 341 4.01 -19.89 -4.68
C THR A 341 3.76 -21.29 -5.23
N GLY A 342 2.94 -21.42 -6.28
CA GLY A 342 2.48 -22.69 -6.84
C GLY A 342 1.34 -23.31 -6.04
N THR A 343 0.66 -22.56 -5.20
CA THR A 343 -0.45 -23.03 -4.36
C THR A 343 -1.78 -22.32 -4.68
N ILE A 344 -2.89 -22.82 -4.14
CA ILE A 344 -4.20 -22.21 -4.39
C ILE A 344 -4.32 -20.79 -3.81
N TYR A 345 -3.45 -20.39 -2.88
CA TYR A 345 -3.37 -19.02 -2.39
C TYR A 345 -3.05 -18.01 -3.49
N ASP A 346 -2.30 -18.40 -4.51
CA ASP A 346 -1.94 -17.53 -5.62
C ASP A 346 -3.17 -16.93 -6.33
N LYS A 347 -4.34 -17.61 -6.24
CA LYS A 347 -5.60 -17.11 -6.78
C LYS A 347 -6.09 -15.89 -6.01
N LEU A 348 -5.96 -15.93 -4.69
CA LEU A 348 -6.34 -14.82 -3.81
C LEU A 348 -5.33 -13.69 -3.94
N THR A 349 -4.03 -14.01 -3.96
CA THR A 349 -2.97 -13.04 -4.17
C THR A 349 -3.14 -12.28 -5.49
N PHE A 350 -3.39 -12.98 -6.60
CA PHE A 350 -3.64 -12.30 -7.87
C PHE A 350 -4.98 -11.54 -7.88
N ALA A 351 -6.01 -12.02 -7.20
CA ALA A 351 -7.25 -11.26 -7.05
C ALA A 351 -7.03 -9.97 -6.24
N HIS A 352 -6.18 -10.00 -5.21
CA HIS A 352 -5.77 -8.85 -4.42
C HIS A 352 -5.12 -7.77 -5.29
N GLU A 353 -4.02 -8.11 -5.97
CA GLU A 353 -3.31 -7.16 -6.84
C GLU A 353 -4.19 -6.66 -7.99
N PHE A 354 -5.09 -7.51 -8.48
CA PHE A 354 -6.06 -7.10 -9.49
C PHE A 354 -7.13 -6.16 -8.92
N GLY A 355 -7.44 -6.21 -7.64
CA GLY A 355 -8.30 -5.23 -6.96
C GLY A 355 -7.69 -3.82 -6.98
N HIS A 356 -6.40 -3.69 -6.66
CA HIS A 356 -5.64 -2.44 -6.82
C HIS A 356 -5.61 -1.98 -8.27
N PHE A 357 -5.31 -2.90 -9.20
CA PHE A 357 -5.34 -2.60 -10.65
C PHE A 357 -6.68 -2.02 -11.10
N CYS A 358 -7.81 -2.55 -10.60
CA CYS A 358 -9.13 -2.03 -10.95
C CYS A 358 -9.37 -0.61 -10.42
N ASN A 359 -8.91 -0.32 -9.19
CA ASN A 359 -9.02 1.02 -8.62
C ASN A 359 -8.18 2.01 -9.42
N ASP A 360 -6.90 1.72 -9.68
CA ASP A 360 -6.02 2.60 -10.43
C ASP A 360 -6.42 2.74 -11.90
N TYR A 361 -6.98 1.68 -12.49
CA TYR A 361 -7.56 1.74 -13.83
C TYR A 361 -8.76 2.70 -13.89
N ALA A 362 -9.66 2.65 -12.92
CA ALA A 362 -10.87 3.45 -12.91
C ALA A 362 -10.59 4.91 -12.50
N SER A 363 -9.69 5.13 -11.54
CA SER A 363 -9.31 6.43 -11.03
C SER A 363 -8.21 7.12 -11.84
N SER A 364 -7.62 6.43 -12.84
CA SER A 364 -6.45 6.88 -13.59
C SER A 364 -5.22 7.16 -12.72
N GLY A 365 -5.03 6.33 -11.66
CA GLY A 365 -3.95 6.46 -10.70
C GLY A 365 -4.15 7.56 -9.67
N SER A 366 -5.36 8.13 -9.59
CA SER A 366 -5.71 9.05 -8.52
C SER A 366 -5.87 8.29 -7.21
N VAL A 367 -5.16 8.71 -6.19
CA VAL A 367 -4.96 7.89 -5.01
C VAL A 367 -6.12 7.95 -4.05
N ALA A 368 -6.80 6.84 -3.90
CA ALA A 368 -7.53 6.56 -2.66
C ALA A 368 -6.54 6.46 -1.48
N GLY A 369 -6.94 6.86 -0.28
CA GLY A 369 -6.11 6.59 0.90
C GLY A 369 -5.81 5.10 1.03
N VAL A 370 -4.67 4.75 1.63
CA VAL A 370 -4.20 3.35 1.71
C VAL A 370 -5.23 2.39 2.33
N ASP A 371 -5.98 2.84 3.32
CA ASP A 371 -7.04 2.05 3.94
C ASP A 371 -8.15 1.73 2.93
N VAL A 372 -8.49 2.67 2.05
CA VAL A 372 -9.51 2.53 1.01
C VAL A 372 -8.98 1.67 -0.15
N ALA A 373 -7.74 1.88 -0.58
CA ALA A 373 -7.11 1.05 -1.61
C ALA A 373 -7.11 -0.44 -1.21
N GLU A 374 -6.83 -0.74 0.06
CA GLU A 374 -6.90 -2.10 0.58
C GLU A 374 -8.34 -2.65 0.69
N VAL A 375 -9.38 -1.80 0.68
CA VAL A 375 -10.76 -2.29 0.57
C VAL A 375 -11.00 -2.88 -0.81
N PHE A 376 -10.47 -2.30 -1.88
CA PHE A 376 -10.63 -2.82 -3.23
C PHE A 376 -9.86 -4.12 -3.44
N SER A 377 -8.63 -4.22 -2.95
CA SER A 377 -7.82 -5.43 -3.06
C SER A 377 -8.44 -6.59 -2.29
N GLN A 378 -8.74 -6.42 -1.02
CA GLN A 378 -9.36 -7.47 -0.21
C GLN A 378 -10.82 -7.73 -0.62
N GLY A 379 -11.55 -6.70 -1.05
CA GLY A 379 -12.88 -6.83 -1.63
C GLY A 379 -12.89 -7.73 -2.86
N MET A 380 -11.91 -7.56 -3.75
CA MET A 380 -11.75 -8.42 -4.93
C MET A 380 -11.43 -9.87 -4.55
N GLU A 381 -10.61 -10.11 -3.52
CA GLU A 381 -10.38 -11.45 -3.03
C GLU A 381 -11.70 -12.13 -2.62
N TYR A 382 -12.50 -11.50 -1.77
CA TYR A 382 -13.77 -12.03 -1.29
C TYR A 382 -14.81 -12.19 -2.42
N LEU A 383 -14.98 -11.16 -3.24
CA LEU A 383 -15.98 -11.19 -4.33
C LEU A 383 -15.60 -12.22 -5.41
N SER A 384 -14.30 -12.43 -5.67
CA SER A 384 -13.86 -13.47 -6.61
C SER A 384 -14.38 -14.87 -6.25
N LEU A 385 -14.65 -15.15 -4.97
CA LEU A 385 -15.24 -16.40 -4.52
C LEU A 385 -16.71 -16.57 -5.00
N CYS A 386 -17.42 -15.46 -5.16
CA CYS A 386 -18.83 -15.45 -5.58
C CYS A 386 -19.00 -15.57 -7.10
N TYR A 387 -17.99 -15.15 -7.85
CA TYR A 387 -18.03 -15.05 -9.32
C TYR A 387 -17.04 -16.01 -10.02
N GLY A 388 -16.00 -16.47 -9.31
CA GLY A 388 -15.01 -17.41 -9.84
C GLY A 388 -15.52 -18.85 -9.94
N GLU A 389 -14.74 -19.72 -10.58
CA GLU A 389 -14.97 -21.17 -10.52
C GLU A 389 -14.63 -21.68 -9.10
N ASN A 390 -15.71 -21.96 -8.38
CA ASN A 390 -15.95 -22.40 -7.15
C ASN A 390 -15.17 -23.21 -6.34
N PRO A 391 -14.77 -22.83 -5.28
CA PRO A 391 -14.82 -23.91 -4.36
C PRO A 391 -15.05 -23.52 -2.91
N THR A 392 -15.92 -24.24 -2.31
CA THR A 392 -16.16 -24.25 -0.87
C THR A 392 -14.85 -24.32 -0.05
N GLU A 393 -13.81 -25.01 -0.59
CA GLU A 393 -12.49 -25.07 0.06
C GLU A 393 -11.71 -23.74 0.00
N LEU A 394 -11.72 -23.03 -1.14
CA LEU A 394 -11.08 -21.71 -1.26
C LEU A 394 -11.83 -20.68 -0.43
N GLU A 395 -13.17 -20.75 -0.39
CA GLU A 395 -14.01 -19.90 0.44
C GLU A 395 -13.71 -20.08 1.93
N LYS A 396 -13.67 -21.32 2.43
CA LYS A 396 -13.28 -21.59 3.81
C LYS A 396 -11.86 -21.13 4.13
N LEU A 397 -10.94 -21.32 3.18
CA LEU A 397 -9.57 -20.87 3.31
C LEU A 397 -9.50 -19.34 3.42
N LYS A 398 -10.20 -18.59 2.53
CA LYS A 398 -10.25 -17.12 2.60
C LYS A 398 -10.91 -16.61 3.88
N LEU A 399 -11.97 -17.25 4.34
CA LEU A 399 -12.58 -16.88 5.63
C LEU A 399 -11.65 -17.14 6.81
N ALA A 400 -10.88 -18.23 6.79
CA ALA A 400 -9.87 -18.51 7.82
C ALA A 400 -8.71 -17.49 7.75
N ASP A 401 -8.30 -17.14 6.54
CA ASP A 401 -7.31 -16.11 6.26
C ASP A 401 -7.80 -14.72 6.72
N GLY A 402 -9.03 -14.34 6.43
CA GLY A 402 -9.64 -13.09 6.91
C GLY A 402 -9.67 -12.99 8.44
N LEU A 403 -9.97 -14.11 9.14
CA LEU A 403 -9.84 -14.15 10.59
C LEU A 403 -8.38 -13.98 11.04
N SER A 404 -7.41 -14.56 10.30
CA SER A 404 -5.97 -14.37 10.59
C SER A 404 -5.54 -12.93 10.33
N ILE A 405 -6.00 -12.30 9.25
CA ILE A 405 -5.74 -10.88 8.97
C ILE A 405 -6.20 -10.03 10.15
N TYR A 406 -7.45 -10.18 10.62
CA TYR A 406 -7.90 -9.44 11.80
C TYR A 406 -6.99 -9.63 13.01
N VAL A 407 -6.54 -10.85 13.30
CA VAL A 407 -5.83 -11.13 14.56
C VAL A 407 -4.33 -10.87 14.44
N GLU A 408 -3.69 -11.31 13.37
CA GLU A 408 -2.24 -11.18 13.19
C GLU A 408 -1.86 -9.72 12.91
N GLN A 409 -2.59 -9.05 12.02
CA GLN A 409 -2.32 -7.65 11.71
C GLN A 409 -2.68 -6.73 12.90
N ALA A 410 -3.73 -7.07 13.65
CA ALA A 410 -4.03 -6.36 14.89
C ALA A 410 -2.94 -6.54 15.96
N ALA A 411 -2.31 -7.70 16.04
CA ALA A 411 -1.17 -7.91 16.93
C ALA A 411 0.00 -7.01 16.52
N TYR A 412 0.33 -6.94 15.23
CA TYR A 412 1.40 -6.08 14.72
C TYR A 412 1.08 -4.59 14.91
N ALA A 413 -0.14 -4.15 14.60
CA ALA A 413 -0.57 -2.78 14.84
C ALA A 413 -0.54 -2.43 16.34
N SER A 414 -0.97 -3.34 17.21
CA SER A 414 -0.88 -3.16 18.67
C SER A 414 0.57 -3.11 19.17
N PHE A 415 1.47 -3.88 18.55
CA PHE A 415 2.90 -3.80 18.83
C PHE A 415 3.45 -2.42 18.45
N GLU A 416 3.16 -1.90 17.26
CA GLU A 416 3.61 -0.58 16.82
C GLU A 416 3.09 0.55 17.71
N GLN A 417 1.80 0.55 18.06
CA GLN A 417 1.25 1.55 18.97
C GLN A 417 1.99 1.58 20.31
N GLN A 418 2.30 0.41 20.88
CA GLN A 418 3.03 0.31 22.13
C GLN A 418 4.52 0.61 21.96
N LEU A 419 5.14 0.27 20.82
CA LEU A 419 6.53 0.56 20.50
C LEU A 419 6.79 2.07 20.45
N TYR A 420 5.94 2.82 19.74
CA TYR A 420 6.05 4.28 19.66
C TYR A 420 5.69 5.00 20.98
N ALA A 421 5.01 4.34 21.91
CA ALA A 421 4.71 4.86 23.24
C ALA A 421 5.80 4.54 24.30
N MET A 422 6.81 3.69 23.99
CA MET A 422 7.85 3.30 24.96
C MET A 422 8.78 4.47 25.26
N GLU A 423 9.01 4.80 26.54
CA GLU A 423 9.94 5.87 26.93
C GLU A 423 11.41 5.51 26.67
N ASP A 424 11.79 4.27 26.94
CA ASP A 424 13.18 3.79 26.91
C ASP A 424 13.28 2.55 25.98
N ILE A 425 13.85 2.74 24.79
CA ILE A 425 13.86 1.78 23.69
C ILE A 425 15.20 1.08 23.61
N THR A 426 15.19 -0.25 23.71
CA THR A 426 16.34 -1.12 23.40
C THR A 426 15.84 -2.34 22.64
N ALA A 427 16.75 -3.01 21.91
CA ALA A 427 16.43 -4.21 21.15
C ALA A 427 15.77 -5.30 22.02
N GLU A 428 16.26 -5.50 23.26
CA GLU A 428 15.69 -6.47 24.19
C GLU A 428 14.26 -6.12 24.62
N LYS A 429 13.98 -4.83 24.84
CA LYS A 429 12.63 -4.37 25.20
C LYS A 429 11.67 -4.48 24.04
N ILE A 430 12.12 -4.19 22.82
CA ILE A 430 11.34 -4.39 21.58
C ILE A 430 10.98 -5.87 21.46
N GLN A 431 11.95 -6.77 21.60
CA GLN A 431 11.72 -8.21 21.55
C GLN A 431 10.75 -8.69 22.62
N ALA A 432 10.90 -8.20 23.86
CA ALA A 432 9.99 -8.54 24.95
C ALA A 432 8.57 -8.02 24.73
N LEU A 433 8.42 -6.83 24.16
CA LEU A 433 7.14 -6.27 23.75
C LEU A 433 6.47 -7.13 22.68
N TYR A 434 7.21 -7.48 21.62
CA TYR A 434 6.73 -8.31 20.53
C TYR A 434 6.28 -9.70 21.00
N ASP A 435 7.07 -10.37 21.86
CA ASP A 435 6.68 -11.65 22.46
C ASP A 435 5.39 -11.54 23.29
N ARG A 436 5.28 -10.50 24.11
CA ARG A 436 4.10 -10.28 24.94
C ARG A 436 2.85 -10.05 24.09
N VAL A 437 2.92 -9.15 23.11
CA VAL A 437 1.78 -8.83 22.24
C VAL A 437 1.38 -10.06 21.40
N GLY A 438 2.33 -10.77 20.81
CA GLY A 438 2.05 -11.98 20.03
C GLY A 438 1.30 -13.03 20.86
N ARG A 439 1.67 -13.23 22.13
CA ARG A 439 0.97 -14.15 23.04
C ARG A 439 -0.42 -13.64 23.44
N GLU A 440 -0.58 -12.33 23.64
CA GLU A 440 -1.89 -11.72 23.93
C GLU A 440 -2.88 -11.97 22.78
N TYR A 441 -2.41 -11.88 21.54
CA TYR A 441 -3.21 -12.12 20.35
C TYR A 441 -3.25 -13.60 19.91
N GLY A 442 -2.58 -14.48 20.62
CA GLY A 442 -2.68 -15.93 20.36
C GLY A 442 -1.81 -16.44 19.23
N LEU A 443 -0.84 -15.64 18.74
CA LEU A 443 0.08 -16.03 17.66
C LEU A 443 0.98 -17.22 18.07
N ASP A 444 1.15 -17.44 19.38
CA ASP A 444 1.81 -18.64 19.93
C ASP A 444 1.07 -19.97 19.67
N ALA A 445 -0.12 -19.91 19.06
CA ALA A 445 -0.80 -21.12 18.54
C ALA A 445 -0.11 -21.71 17.32
N TRP A 446 0.71 -20.92 16.63
CA TRP A 446 1.56 -21.30 15.50
C TRP A 446 3.04 -21.34 15.91
N HIS A 447 3.92 -21.30 14.92
CA HIS A 447 5.36 -21.15 15.15
C HIS A 447 5.68 -19.69 15.45
N TRP A 448 5.73 -19.34 16.76
CA TRP A 448 6.05 -18.01 17.23
C TRP A 448 7.50 -17.93 17.70
N ASP A 449 8.25 -16.94 17.22
CA ASP A 449 9.58 -16.59 17.68
C ASP A 449 9.60 -15.11 18.08
N SER A 450 10.02 -14.82 19.30
CA SER A 450 10.09 -13.44 19.82
C SER A 450 11.05 -12.53 19.03
N ARG A 451 11.96 -13.12 18.25
CA ARG A 451 12.88 -12.40 17.37
C ARG A 451 12.26 -12.05 16.02
N GLY A 452 11.08 -12.60 15.72
CA GLY A 452 10.42 -12.51 14.41
C GLY A 452 10.08 -11.08 13.96
N PHE A 453 10.03 -10.10 14.86
CA PHE A 453 9.77 -8.70 14.50
C PHE A 453 10.77 -8.14 13.49
N VAL A 454 12.02 -8.61 13.46
CA VAL A 454 13.02 -8.17 12.49
C VAL A 454 12.71 -8.62 11.06
N CYS A 455 11.76 -9.54 10.91
CA CYS A 455 11.30 -10.05 9.64
C CYS A 455 10.00 -9.38 9.14
N ILE A 456 9.41 -8.50 9.93
CA ILE A 456 8.22 -7.73 9.53
C ILE A 456 8.71 -6.41 8.92
N THR A 457 8.83 -6.40 7.62
CA THR A 457 9.43 -5.30 6.87
C THR A 457 8.70 -3.98 7.12
N HIS A 458 7.38 -4.01 7.28
CA HIS A 458 6.56 -2.82 7.58
C HIS A 458 7.07 -2.03 8.78
N PHE A 459 7.56 -2.67 9.83
CA PHE A 459 8.09 -1.95 11.00
C PHE A 459 9.28 -1.05 10.64
N PHE A 460 10.00 -1.42 9.59
CA PHE A 460 11.18 -0.68 9.11
C PHE A 460 10.82 0.35 8.05
N THR A 461 9.92 0.03 7.14
CA THR A 461 9.75 0.75 5.88
C THR A 461 8.37 1.39 5.70
N ALA A 462 7.33 0.84 6.35
CA ALA A 462 5.97 1.38 6.34
C ALA A 462 5.37 1.36 7.75
N PRO A 463 5.96 2.11 8.66
CA PRO A 463 5.51 2.08 10.04
C PRO A 463 4.05 2.54 10.15
N VAL A 464 3.30 1.83 11.00
CA VAL A 464 1.87 2.12 11.26
C VAL A 464 0.92 1.85 10.07
N TYR A 465 1.44 1.29 8.97
CA TYR A 465 0.62 0.87 7.82
C TYR A 465 -0.34 -0.26 8.17
N ILE A 466 0.12 -1.24 8.94
CA ILE A 466 -0.49 -2.57 9.12
C ILE A 466 -1.95 -2.52 9.57
N ILE A 467 -2.39 -1.48 10.27
CA ILE A 467 -3.80 -1.31 10.66
C ILE A 467 -4.73 -1.21 9.44
N SER A 468 -4.24 -0.76 8.29
CA SER A 468 -4.99 -0.68 7.04
C SER A 468 -5.57 -2.04 6.65
N TYR A 469 -4.79 -3.11 6.78
CA TYR A 469 -5.28 -4.47 6.49
C TYR A 469 -6.43 -4.90 7.39
N VAL A 470 -6.47 -4.40 8.62
CA VAL A 470 -7.54 -4.75 9.58
C VAL A 470 -8.84 -4.06 9.22
N VAL A 471 -8.78 -2.74 8.98
CA VAL A 471 -9.98 -1.93 8.73
C VAL A 471 -10.56 -2.18 7.34
N SER A 472 -9.70 -2.42 6.35
CA SER A 472 -10.11 -2.76 5.00
C SER A 472 -10.69 -4.17 4.90
N ASN A 473 -10.14 -5.14 5.65
CA ASN A 473 -10.70 -6.49 5.71
C ASN A 473 -12.13 -6.49 6.28
N ASP A 474 -12.44 -5.58 7.20
CA ASP A 474 -13.80 -5.42 7.71
C ASP A 474 -14.77 -4.96 6.61
N ALA A 475 -14.42 -3.92 5.88
CA ALA A 475 -15.21 -3.41 4.77
C ALA A 475 -15.39 -4.46 3.65
N ALA A 476 -14.30 -5.14 3.28
CA ALA A 476 -14.31 -6.20 2.28
C ALA A 476 -15.20 -7.40 2.69
N LEU A 477 -15.16 -7.78 3.96
CA LEU A 477 -16.01 -8.83 4.51
C LEU A 477 -17.49 -8.43 4.49
N GLN A 478 -17.81 -7.16 4.76
CA GLN A 478 -19.17 -6.64 4.64
C GLN A 478 -19.67 -6.71 3.19
N MET A 479 -18.86 -6.32 2.20
CA MET A 479 -19.22 -6.47 0.77
C MET A 479 -19.51 -7.93 0.43
N TYR A 480 -18.69 -8.86 0.92
CA TYR A 480 -18.92 -10.30 0.74
C TYR A 480 -20.24 -10.76 1.36
N GLN A 481 -20.56 -10.33 2.58
CA GLN A 481 -21.81 -10.70 3.25
C GLN A 481 -23.04 -10.19 2.47
N VAL A 482 -23.01 -8.94 2.04
CA VAL A 482 -24.07 -8.32 1.21
C VAL A 482 -24.23 -9.09 -0.11
N GLU A 483 -23.13 -9.52 -0.74
CA GLU A 483 -23.15 -10.33 -1.96
C GLU A 483 -23.77 -11.72 -1.73
N GLN A 484 -23.50 -12.35 -0.58
CA GLN A 484 -24.10 -13.64 -0.21
C GLN A 484 -25.60 -13.52 0.08
N GLU A 485 -26.05 -12.41 0.68
CA GLU A 485 -27.47 -12.16 0.96
C GLU A 485 -28.24 -11.80 -0.30
N THR A 486 -27.65 -10.93 -1.12
CA THR A 486 -28.29 -10.43 -2.35
C THR A 486 -27.25 -10.33 -3.47
N LYS A 487 -27.25 -11.32 -4.35
CA LYS A 487 -26.29 -11.39 -5.46
C LYS A 487 -26.28 -10.12 -6.29
N GLY A 488 -25.11 -9.58 -6.52
CA GLY A 488 -24.81 -8.37 -7.28
C GLY A 488 -24.76 -7.10 -6.43
N GLN A 489 -25.20 -7.09 -5.17
CA GLN A 489 -25.15 -5.89 -4.34
C GLN A 489 -23.75 -5.62 -3.75
N GLY A 490 -23.06 -6.65 -3.31
CA GLY A 490 -21.68 -6.50 -2.84
C GLY A 490 -20.73 -6.09 -3.98
N PHE A 491 -20.94 -6.67 -5.16
CA PHE A 491 -20.19 -6.26 -6.35
C PHE A 491 -20.53 -4.82 -6.76
N ALA A 492 -21.81 -4.41 -6.75
CA ALA A 492 -22.19 -3.04 -7.05
C ALA A 492 -21.54 -2.04 -6.08
N CYS A 493 -21.44 -2.39 -4.79
CA CYS A 493 -20.74 -1.57 -3.82
C CYS A 493 -19.26 -1.36 -4.18
N LEU A 494 -18.55 -2.38 -4.67
CA LEU A 494 -17.19 -2.25 -5.16
C LEU A 494 -17.13 -1.44 -6.47
N GLU A 495 -17.92 -1.82 -7.46
CA GLU A 495 -17.90 -1.26 -8.83
C GLU A 495 -18.21 0.25 -8.85
N GLU A 496 -19.22 0.69 -8.07
CA GLU A 496 -19.67 2.09 -8.00
C GLU A 496 -18.68 3.01 -7.29
N ASN A 497 -17.66 2.46 -6.62
CA ASN A 497 -16.67 3.22 -5.88
C ASN A 497 -15.23 3.03 -6.40
N LEU A 498 -15.03 2.29 -7.51
CA LEU A 498 -13.69 2.02 -8.05
C LEU A 498 -12.92 3.28 -8.44
N ASP A 499 -13.61 4.35 -8.82
CA ASP A 499 -13.02 5.63 -9.22
C ASP A 499 -12.92 6.63 -8.06
N THR A 500 -13.14 6.15 -6.82
CA THR A 500 -13.09 7.04 -5.66
C THR A 500 -11.71 7.64 -5.47
N GLN A 501 -11.71 8.89 -5.06
CA GLN A 501 -10.52 9.67 -4.71
C GLN A 501 -10.51 10.01 -3.21
N GLU A 502 -11.39 9.35 -2.44
CA GLU A 502 -11.49 9.58 -0.99
C GLU A 502 -10.27 9.03 -0.27
N ALA A 503 -9.56 9.92 0.41
CA ALA A 503 -8.44 9.53 1.26
C ALA A 503 -8.90 8.88 2.57
N GLY A 504 -9.99 9.38 3.17
CA GLY A 504 -10.50 8.94 4.47
C GLY A 504 -11.37 7.70 4.39
N LEU A 505 -11.05 6.69 5.20
CA LEU A 505 -11.82 5.45 5.29
C LEU A 505 -13.27 5.68 5.74
N MET A 506 -13.48 6.56 6.75
CA MET A 506 -14.82 6.76 7.32
C MET A 506 -15.77 7.45 6.32
N VAL A 507 -15.23 8.38 5.53
CA VAL A 507 -15.98 9.04 4.44
C VAL A 507 -16.32 8.01 3.37
N PHE A 508 -15.36 7.18 2.98
CA PHE A 508 -15.56 6.09 2.03
C PHE A 508 -16.64 5.11 2.49
N LEU A 509 -16.56 4.60 3.73
CA LEU A 509 -17.54 3.66 4.28
C LEU A 509 -18.96 4.25 4.25
N GLN A 510 -19.10 5.53 4.59
CA GLN A 510 -20.39 6.22 4.56
C GLN A 510 -20.93 6.31 3.12
N SER A 511 -20.10 6.65 2.13
CA SER A 511 -20.52 6.75 0.72
C SER A 511 -20.87 5.38 0.14
N ALA A 512 -20.12 4.35 0.50
CA ALA A 512 -20.32 2.98 0.10
C ALA A 512 -21.49 2.27 0.84
N GLY A 513 -22.08 2.92 1.86
CA GLY A 513 -23.17 2.34 2.65
C GLY A 513 -22.72 1.19 3.56
N LEU A 514 -21.45 1.18 3.96
CA LEU A 514 -20.85 0.18 4.85
C LEU A 514 -20.82 0.67 6.30
N GLU A 515 -20.90 -0.26 7.26
CA GLU A 515 -20.80 0.04 8.70
C GLU A 515 -19.33 0.31 9.08
N SER A 516 -19.11 1.18 10.06
CA SER A 516 -17.77 1.46 10.57
C SER A 516 -17.27 0.32 11.46
N PRO A 517 -16.02 -0.15 11.30
CA PRO A 517 -15.42 -1.15 12.18
C PRO A 517 -15.23 -0.64 13.63
N PHE A 518 -15.30 0.67 13.85
CA PHE A 518 -15.14 1.31 15.15
C PHE A 518 -16.45 1.42 15.95
N GLU A 519 -17.57 0.95 15.42
CA GLU A 519 -18.83 0.91 16.15
C GLU A 519 -18.83 -0.19 17.21
N GLU A 520 -19.32 0.12 18.41
CA GLU A 520 -19.41 -0.85 19.50
C GLU A 520 -20.24 -2.08 19.11
N GLY A 521 -19.67 -3.27 19.23
CA GLY A 521 -20.30 -4.54 18.90
C GLY A 521 -20.23 -4.94 17.41
N SER A 522 -19.56 -4.20 16.54
CA SER A 522 -19.32 -4.60 15.14
C SER A 522 -18.60 -5.94 15.08
N LEU A 523 -17.53 -6.10 15.87
CA LEU A 523 -16.72 -7.32 15.90
C LEU A 523 -17.41 -8.53 16.59
N GLU A 524 -18.47 -8.32 17.35
CA GLU A 524 -19.27 -9.45 17.86
C GLU A 524 -20.04 -10.11 16.72
N LYS A 525 -20.58 -9.31 15.77
CA LYS A 525 -21.23 -9.82 14.54
C LYS A 525 -20.21 -10.59 13.67
N VAL A 526 -19.03 -10.02 13.48
CA VAL A 526 -17.92 -10.66 12.75
C VAL A 526 -17.52 -11.99 13.39
N ALA A 527 -17.37 -12.03 14.72
CA ALA A 527 -17.06 -13.24 15.45
C ALA A 527 -18.12 -14.32 15.28
N GLN A 528 -19.40 -13.94 15.27
CA GLN A 528 -20.49 -14.87 15.02
C GLN A 528 -20.40 -15.46 13.62
N LEU A 529 -20.16 -14.64 12.59
CA LEU A 529 -19.99 -15.10 11.20
C LEU A 529 -18.87 -16.15 11.10
N PHE A 530 -17.66 -15.83 11.56
CA PHE A 530 -16.54 -16.76 11.49
C PHE A 530 -16.80 -18.05 12.29
N SER A 531 -17.46 -17.95 13.45
CA SER A 531 -17.84 -19.13 14.25
C SER A 531 -18.80 -20.03 13.48
N GLU A 532 -19.75 -19.47 12.76
CA GLU A 532 -20.73 -20.21 11.96
C GLU A 532 -20.14 -20.86 10.72
N GLN A 533 -19.20 -20.20 10.07
CA GLN A 533 -18.61 -20.66 8.81
C GLN A 533 -17.41 -21.60 9.00
N LEU A 534 -16.61 -21.40 10.06
CA LEU A 534 -15.34 -22.12 10.24
C LEU A 534 -15.39 -23.23 11.30
N LEU A 535 -16.33 -23.18 12.25
CA LEU A 535 -16.37 -24.13 13.37
C LEU A 535 -17.55 -25.10 13.34
N LYS A 536 -18.42 -25.01 12.36
CA LYS A 536 -19.48 -25.99 12.06
C LYS A 536 -19.03 -26.95 10.98
#